data_3d963873799e02b654118eeac1808a63
#
_entry.id   3d963873799e02b654118eeac1808a63
#
_cell.length_a   1.000
_cell.length_b   1.000
_cell.length_c   1.000
_cell.angle_alpha   90.00
_cell.angle_beta   90.00
_cell.angle_gamma   90.00
#
_symmetry.space_group_name_H-M   'P 1'
#
loop_
_entity.id
_entity.type
_entity.pdbx_description
1 polymer ?
#
loop_
_entity_poly.entity_id
_entity_poly.type
_entity_poly.pdbx_seq_one_letter_code
_entity_poly.pdbx_strand_id
1 'polypeptide(L)'
;MKPTNTLQYKNYLCQVSYSNLKDSLIGRILGMKQIPIFTAQTVAGIKESFHRAVDDYLTACTETGKEPTKPFTGMYTLRFSPVVQEALTVYALAHDTNLAQVMQKALDEFIEKYGIPMPGENGEEN
;
A
#
# COMPACT_ATOMS: atom_id res chain seq x y z
N MET A 1 -9.35 8.91 -11.52
CA MET A 1 -7.95 8.63 -11.24
C MET A 1 -7.32 7.88 -12.39
N LYS A 2 -6.09 8.16 -12.67
CA LYS A 2 -5.40 7.49 -13.79
C LYS A 2 -5.24 6.00 -13.52
N PRO A 3 -5.28 5.18 -14.57
CA PRO A 3 -4.95 3.77 -14.38
C PRO A 3 -3.55 3.61 -13.80
N THR A 4 -3.39 2.57 -13.01
CA THR A 4 -2.11 2.27 -12.42
C THR A 4 -1.66 0.90 -12.89
N ASN A 5 -0.38 0.63 -12.70
CA ASN A 5 0.17 -0.68 -13.02
C ASN A 5 0.13 -1.58 -11.80
N THR A 6 -1.06 -1.68 -11.19
CA THR A 6 -1.25 -2.49 -10.01
C THR A 6 -2.33 -3.54 -10.26
N LEU A 7 -2.16 -4.68 -9.59
CA LEU A 7 -3.13 -5.77 -9.59
C LEU A 7 -3.55 -6.00 -8.15
N GLN A 8 -4.74 -6.55 -7.96
CA GLN A 8 -5.26 -6.81 -6.62
C GLN A 8 -5.76 -8.24 -6.53
N TYR A 9 -5.48 -8.89 -5.39
CA TYR A 9 -5.89 -10.27 -5.15
C TYR A 9 -5.88 -10.52 -3.65
N LYS A 10 -7.02 -10.89 -3.08
CA LYS A 10 -7.16 -11.25 -1.66
C LYS A 10 -6.56 -10.18 -0.74
N ASN A 11 -6.88 -8.92 -1.00
CA ASN A 11 -6.41 -7.78 -0.20
C ASN A 11 -4.93 -7.48 -0.32
N TYR A 12 -4.26 -8.08 -1.29
CA TYR A 12 -2.86 -7.78 -1.59
C TYR A 12 -2.78 -7.04 -2.91
N LEU A 13 -1.87 -6.09 -2.96
CA LEU A 13 -1.64 -5.30 -4.16
C LEU A 13 -0.27 -5.63 -4.74
N CYS A 14 -0.24 -5.78 -6.05
CA CYS A 14 1.00 -6.05 -6.76
C CYS A 14 1.29 -4.88 -7.69
N GLN A 15 2.50 -4.36 -7.61
CA GLN A 15 2.96 -3.37 -8.57
C GLN A 15 3.71 -4.09 -9.68
N VAL A 16 3.32 -3.81 -10.92
CA VAL A 16 3.94 -4.43 -12.08
C VAL A 16 4.80 -3.39 -12.78
N SER A 17 6.03 -3.75 -13.09
CA SER A 17 6.93 -2.89 -13.83
C SER A 17 7.63 -3.69 -14.92
N TYR A 18 8.23 -2.98 -15.83
CA TYR A 18 8.93 -3.57 -16.96
C TYR A 18 10.42 -3.53 -16.73
N SER A 19 11.11 -4.64 -16.99
CA SER A 19 12.56 -4.70 -16.89
C SER A 19 13.14 -4.72 -18.28
N ASN A 20 13.81 -3.61 -18.65
CA ASN A 20 14.45 -3.52 -19.94
C ASN A 20 15.64 -4.48 -20.06
N LEU A 21 16.34 -4.69 -18.94
CA LEU A 21 17.51 -5.56 -18.95
C LEU A 21 17.13 -7.01 -19.13
N LYS A 22 16.06 -7.45 -18.48
CA LYS A 22 15.62 -8.84 -18.55
C LYS A 22 14.51 -9.06 -19.55
N ASP A 23 14.00 -7.98 -20.13
CA ASP A 23 12.93 -8.06 -21.13
C ASP A 23 11.74 -8.84 -20.57
N SER A 24 11.35 -8.49 -19.35
CA SER A 24 10.29 -9.20 -18.66
C SER A 24 9.51 -8.23 -17.79
N LEU A 25 8.36 -8.69 -17.30
CA LEU A 25 7.58 -7.97 -16.32
C LEU A 25 8.02 -8.40 -14.93
N ILE A 26 8.04 -7.44 -14.01
CA ILE A 26 8.41 -7.69 -12.62
C ILE A 26 7.22 -7.36 -11.75
N GLY A 27 6.87 -8.28 -10.84
CA GLY A 27 5.80 -8.07 -9.88
C GLY A 27 6.35 -7.98 -8.48
N ARG A 28 5.83 -7.02 -7.72
CA ARG A 28 6.22 -6.84 -6.33
C ARG A 28 4.97 -6.59 -5.51
N ILE A 29 4.81 -7.35 -4.44
CA ILE A 29 3.65 -7.19 -3.57
C ILE A 29 3.95 -6.06 -2.59
N LEU A 30 3.09 -5.04 -2.61
CA LEU A 30 3.31 -3.84 -1.83
C LEU A 30 3.11 -4.13 -0.35
N GLY A 31 4.00 -3.58 0.48
CA GLY A 31 3.89 -3.74 1.92
C GLY A 31 4.28 -5.10 2.45
N MET A 32 4.81 -6.00 1.61
CA MET A 32 5.12 -7.36 2.01
C MET A 32 6.54 -7.69 1.58
N LYS A 33 7.51 -7.20 2.34
CA LYS A 33 8.92 -7.41 2.01
C LYS A 33 9.34 -8.87 2.08
N GLN A 34 8.61 -9.66 2.87
CA GLN A 34 8.94 -11.06 3.05
C GLN A 34 8.54 -11.91 1.84
N ILE A 35 7.75 -11.38 0.93
CA ILE A 35 7.39 -12.10 -0.29
C ILE A 35 8.33 -11.64 -1.40
N PRO A 36 9.11 -12.57 -2.01
CA PRO A 36 10.07 -12.17 -3.04
C PRO A 36 9.37 -11.64 -4.29
N ILE A 37 10.08 -10.81 -5.02
CA ILE A 37 9.56 -10.37 -6.31
C ILE A 37 9.52 -11.56 -7.26
N PHE A 38 8.69 -11.44 -8.29
CA PHE A 38 8.52 -12.48 -9.29
C PHE A 38 8.52 -11.84 -10.67
N THR A 39 8.75 -12.64 -11.68
CA THR A 39 8.84 -12.16 -13.05
C THR A 39 8.01 -13.03 -13.96
N ALA A 40 7.62 -12.47 -15.10
CA ALA A 40 6.91 -13.20 -16.14
C ALA A 40 7.09 -12.43 -17.44
N GLN A 41 6.78 -13.10 -18.55
CA GLN A 41 6.96 -12.47 -19.84
C GLN A 41 5.66 -12.03 -20.49
N THR A 42 4.54 -12.34 -19.86
CA THR A 42 3.23 -11.94 -20.38
C THR A 42 2.38 -11.41 -19.26
N VAL A 43 1.33 -10.68 -19.64
CA VAL A 43 0.39 -10.15 -18.64
C VAL A 43 -0.31 -11.30 -17.93
N ALA A 44 -0.74 -12.32 -18.66
CA ALA A 44 -1.36 -13.48 -18.03
C ALA A 44 -0.40 -14.16 -17.06
N GLY A 45 0.86 -14.27 -17.46
CA GLY A 45 1.86 -14.90 -16.61
C GLY A 45 2.13 -14.15 -15.34
N ILE A 46 2.19 -12.79 -15.40
CA ILE A 46 2.45 -12.03 -14.20
C ILE A 46 1.27 -12.09 -13.23
N LYS A 47 0.04 -12.14 -13.76
CA LYS A 47 -1.13 -12.29 -12.91
C LYS A 47 -1.12 -13.64 -12.21
N GLU A 48 -0.80 -14.68 -12.93
CA GLU A 48 -0.73 -16.02 -12.35
C GLU A 48 0.37 -16.10 -11.29
N SER A 49 1.52 -15.52 -11.58
CA SER A 49 2.62 -15.51 -10.62
C SER A 49 2.24 -14.75 -9.35
N PHE A 50 1.51 -13.64 -9.51
CA PHE A 50 1.05 -12.86 -8.37
C PHE A 50 0.11 -13.70 -7.50
N HIS A 51 -0.89 -14.35 -8.12
CA HIS A 51 -1.84 -15.16 -7.36
C HIS A 51 -1.13 -16.30 -6.64
N ARG A 52 -0.18 -16.94 -7.32
CA ARG A 52 0.58 -18.02 -6.70
C ARG A 52 1.41 -17.53 -5.52
N ALA A 53 2.04 -16.37 -5.66
CA ALA A 53 2.86 -15.83 -4.59
C ALA A 53 2.02 -15.57 -3.34
N VAL A 54 0.82 -15.00 -3.54
CA VAL A 54 -0.07 -14.74 -2.41
C VAL A 54 -0.55 -16.06 -1.80
N ASP A 55 -0.98 -17.00 -2.63
CA ASP A 55 -1.51 -18.26 -2.12
C ASP A 55 -0.43 -19.06 -1.41
N ASP A 56 0.79 -19.07 -1.93
CA ASP A 56 1.90 -19.76 -1.27
C ASP A 56 2.21 -19.15 0.07
N TYR A 57 2.18 -17.81 0.16
CA TYR A 57 2.42 -17.15 1.43
C TYR A 57 1.33 -17.51 2.44
N LEU A 58 0.08 -17.48 2.02
CA LEU A 58 -1.02 -17.79 2.94
C LEU A 58 -0.97 -19.25 3.39
N THR A 59 -0.62 -20.15 2.47
CA THR A 59 -0.47 -21.56 2.82
C THR A 59 0.65 -21.74 3.83
N ALA A 60 1.78 -21.08 3.64
CA ALA A 60 2.89 -21.18 4.56
C ALA A 60 2.50 -20.67 5.95
N CYS A 61 1.70 -19.59 6.00
CA CYS A 61 1.23 -19.08 7.28
C CYS A 61 0.34 -20.10 7.99
N THR A 62 -0.55 -20.74 7.25
CA THR A 62 -1.42 -21.76 7.82
C THR A 62 -0.62 -22.93 8.35
N GLU A 63 0.38 -23.37 7.60
CA GLU A 63 1.17 -24.54 7.98
C GLU A 63 2.05 -24.27 9.20
N THR A 64 2.47 -23.04 9.39
CA THR A 64 3.33 -22.70 10.53
C THR A 64 2.55 -22.12 11.70
N GLY A 65 1.24 -21.96 11.55
CA GLY A 65 0.40 -21.42 12.61
C GLY A 65 0.57 -19.93 12.82
N LYS A 66 1.10 -19.22 11.84
CA LYS A 66 1.29 -17.77 11.93
C LYS A 66 0.13 -17.05 11.28
N GLU A 67 -0.24 -15.92 11.87
CA GLU A 67 -1.21 -15.05 11.24
C GLU A 67 -0.58 -14.34 10.07
N PRO A 68 -1.27 -14.24 8.92
CA PRO A 68 -0.74 -13.47 7.80
C PRO A 68 -0.56 -12.00 8.18
N THR A 69 0.55 -11.43 7.74
CA THR A 69 0.82 -10.02 7.93
C THR A 69 -0.10 -9.21 7.03
N LYS A 70 -0.72 -8.18 7.58
CA LYS A 70 -1.53 -7.28 6.78
C LYS A 70 -0.63 -6.28 6.07
N PRO A 71 -0.81 -6.10 4.76
CA PRO A 71 0.07 -5.18 4.03
C PRO A 71 -0.11 -3.72 4.41
N PHE A 72 -1.33 -3.34 4.79
CA PHE A 72 -1.61 -1.95 5.16
C PHE A 72 -2.21 -1.93 6.54
N THR A 73 -1.39 -1.52 7.52
CA THR A 73 -1.78 -1.57 8.93
C THR A 73 -2.31 -0.25 9.45
N GLY A 74 -2.20 0.81 8.66
CA GLY A 74 -2.56 2.14 9.13
C GLY A 74 -1.44 2.84 9.86
N MET A 75 -0.27 2.23 9.90
CA MET A 75 0.89 2.82 10.57
C MET A 75 1.98 3.11 9.55
N TYR A 76 2.49 4.32 9.62
CA TYR A 76 3.56 4.75 8.73
C TYR A 76 4.46 5.71 9.49
N THR A 77 5.75 5.45 9.48
CA THR A 77 6.71 6.32 10.14
C THR A 77 7.20 7.36 9.15
N LEU A 78 7.04 8.61 9.51
CA LEU A 78 7.37 9.72 8.63
C LEU A 78 8.25 10.70 9.38
N ARG A 79 9.31 11.15 8.73
CA ARG A 79 10.13 12.23 9.23
C ARG A 79 9.80 13.49 8.47
N PHE A 80 9.65 14.59 9.21
CA PHE A 80 9.47 15.88 8.58
C PHE A 80 10.25 16.91 9.37
N SER A 81 10.38 18.10 8.79
CA SER A 81 11.27 19.11 9.33
C SER A 81 10.81 19.56 10.72
N PRO A 82 11.75 19.81 11.64
CA PRO A 82 11.36 20.33 12.96
C PRO A 82 10.59 21.63 12.88
N VAL A 83 10.88 22.45 11.88
CA VAL A 83 10.15 23.71 11.72
C VAL A 83 8.68 23.45 11.40
N VAL A 84 8.41 22.48 10.53
CA VAL A 84 7.03 22.11 10.22
C VAL A 84 6.35 21.53 11.45
N GLN A 85 7.04 20.68 12.19
CA GLN A 85 6.47 20.10 13.40
C GLN A 85 6.10 21.20 14.40
N GLU A 86 7.00 22.16 14.60
CA GLU A 86 6.73 23.24 15.53
C GLU A 86 5.55 24.07 15.07
N ALA A 87 5.51 24.43 13.79
CA ALA A 87 4.43 25.25 13.27
C ALA A 87 3.07 24.58 13.44
N LEU A 88 3.01 23.30 13.12
CA LEU A 88 1.74 22.57 13.25
C LEU A 88 1.34 22.38 14.71
N THR A 89 2.32 22.22 15.60
CA THR A 89 2.04 22.11 17.03
C THR A 89 1.48 23.41 17.58
N VAL A 90 2.08 24.54 17.19
CA VAL A 90 1.57 25.84 17.63
C VAL A 90 0.16 26.08 17.11
N TYR A 91 -0.07 25.75 15.85
CA TYR A 91 -1.41 25.86 15.28
C TYR A 91 -2.42 25.02 16.06
N ALA A 92 -2.04 23.78 16.38
CA ALA A 92 -2.93 22.89 17.13
C ALA A 92 -3.28 23.47 18.50
N LEU A 93 -2.28 23.99 19.20
CA LEU A 93 -2.52 24.59 20.51
C LEU A 93 -3.45 25.79 20.43
N ALA A 94 -3.30 26.60 19.38
CA ALA A 94 -4.15 27.78 19.22
C ALA A 94 -5.59 27.42 18.89
N HIS A 95 -5.84 26.20 18.42
CA HIS A 95 -7.18 25.77 18.02
C HIS A 95 -7.71 24.66 18.91
N ASP A 96 -7.16 24.50 20.10
CA ASP A 96 -7.61 23.55 21.11
C ASP A 96 -7.65 22.11 20.57
N THR A 97 -6.61 21.75 19.82
CA THR A 97 -6.48 20.40 19.32
C THR A 97 -5.03 19.96 19.48
N ASN A 98 -4.64 18.88 18.82
CA ASN A 98 -3.28 18.38 18.95
C ASN A 98 -2.72 18.03 17.57
N LEU A 99 -1.42 17.75 17.56
CA LEU A 99 -0.72 17.51 16.29
C LEU A 99 -1.32 16.32 15.53
N ALA A 100 -1.68 15.25 16.25
CA ALA A 100 -2.25 14.09 15.57
C ALA A 100 -3.55 14.42 14.84
N GLN A 101 -4.39 15.23 15.48
CA GLN A 101 -5.65 15.62 14.86
C GLN A 101 -5.43 16.53 13.66
N VAL A 102 -4.47 17.45 13.78
CA VAL A 102 -4.15 18.33 12.66
C VAL A 102 -3.66 17.52 11.47
N MET A 103 -2.80 16.53 11.72
CA MET A 103 -2.27 15.72 10.65
C MET A 103 -3.36 14.84 10.02
N GLN A 104 -4.27 14.31 10.84
CA GLN A 104 -5.38 13.52 10.32
C GLN A 104 -6.25 14.37 9.40
N LYS A 105 -6.52 15.60 9.82
CA LYS A 105 -7.31 16.51 8.99
C LYS A 105 -6.59 16.84 7.70
N ALA A 106 -5.27 17.02 7.76
CA ALA A 106 -4.50 17.30 6.56
C ALA A 106 -4.59 16.14 5.56
N LEU A 107 -4.54 14.90 6.06
CA LEU A 107 -4.68 13.75 5.20
C LEU A 107 -6.06 13.68 4.59
N ASP A 108 -7.09 13.93 5.38
CA ASP A 108 -8.46 13.91 4.87
C ASP A 108 -8.67 14.97 3.80
N GLU A 109 -8.12 16.15 4.02
CA GLU A 109 -8.25 17.23 3.03
C GLU A 109 -7.49 16.91 1.75
N PHE A 110 -6.33 16.27 1.87
CA PHE A 110 -5.57 15.86 0.69
C PHE A 110 -6.36 14.85 -0.13
N ILE A 111 -6.93 13.86 0.54
CA ILE A 111 -7.73 12.84 -0.15
C ILE A 111 -8.89 13.48 -0.88
N GLU A 112 -9.58 14.40 -0.20
CA GLU A 112 -10.74 15.06 -0.81
C GLU A 112 -10.32 15.95 -1.97
N LYS A 113 -9.26 16.72 -1.79
CA LYS A 113 -8.83 17.67 -2.80
C LYS A 113 -8.43 16.98 -4.11
N TYR A 114 -7.80 15.83 -4.00
CA TYR A 114 -7.32 15.12 -5.19
C TYR A 114 -8.21 13.97 -5.60
N GLY A 115 -9.37 13.83 -4.96
CA GLY A 115 -10.34 12.82 -5.36
C GLY A 115 -9.80 11.42 -5.31
N ILE A 116 -9.03 11.10 -4.26
CA ILE A 116 -8.42 9.77 -4.15
C ILE A 116 -9.49 8.77 -3.76
N PRO A 117 -9.70 7.71 -4.57
CA PRO A 117 -10.71 6.70 -4.22
C PRO A 117 -10.31 5.97 -2.94
N MET A 118 -11.29 5.67 -2.11
CA MET A 118 -11.06 4.95 -0.85
C MET A 118 -11.41 3.49 -1.07
N PRO A 119 -10.40 2.60 -1.19
CA PRO A 119 -10.68 1.19 -1.47
C PRO A 119 -11.54 0.56 -0.40
N GLY A 120 -12.47 -0.25 -0.81
CA GLY A 120 -13.32 -1.00 0.09
C GLY A 120 -14.50 -0.25 0.65
N GLU A 121 -14.56 1.06 0.46
CA GLU A 121 -15.66 1.82 1.02
C GLU A 121 -16.99 1.52 0.38
N ASN A 122 -16.97 1.19 -0.91
CA ASN A 122 -18.20 0.81 -1.60
C ASN A 122 -18.38 -0.67 -1.66
N GLY A 123 -17.70 -1.42 -0.82
CA GLY A 123 -17.87 -2.85 -0.76
C GLY A 123 -17.21 -3.61 -1.87
N GLU A 124 -16.36 -3.00 -2.61
CA GLU A 124 -15.67 -3.68 -3.70
C GLU A 124 -14.48 -4.43 -3.19
N GLU A 125 -14.47 -5.70 -3.49
CA GLU A 125 -13.41 -6.59 -3.03
C GLU A 125 -12.96 -7.46 -4.18
N ASN A 126 -11.71 -7.84 -4.15
CA ASN A 126 -11.20 -8.76 -5.18
C ASN A 126 -10.64 -10.01 -4.60
#